data_b29f808f8d00c4f8c94985a66550da9e
#
_entry.id   b29f808f8d00c4f8c94985a66550da9e
#
_cell.length_a   1.000
_cell.length_b   1.000
_cell.length_c   1.000
_cell.angle_alpha   90.00
_cell.angle_beta   90.00
_cell.angle_gamma   90.00
#
_symmetry.space_group_name_H-M   'P 1'
#
loop_
_entity.id
_entity.type
_entity.pdbx_description
1 polymer ?
#
loop_
_entity_poly.entity_id
_entity_poly.type
_entity_poly.pdbx_seq_one_letter_code
_entity_poly.pdbx_strand_id
1 'polypeptide(L)'
;MTLVAIDRVSSRLFLKPAWLGIPVWVGSSMLVPADWKSLSSRESRIAGDLRRVRNTGFESEVSRAAEDFELFYEKFYLPTVRVRHGENPFVVSKGVLRAVFRQGMILWCKRDGEKLAADLVLLREPGKMAIISNGIIDGNEAWLRKGVLSSLYVFSVELAWELGCTSIFMGGSRPSLHDGVFRYKKKWSDALYRHGGLVSGQYDIRLRWKHLPGPVADFLSHTSLIHHDQDGFSALWFFPRDLPLTAESLARQHKDLTAAGLRRFRILLPGPPPPGFVCPPHVQLIPLADAARLQAHELGEWEPGGVIGAEAA
;
A
#
# COMPACT_ATOMS: atom_id res chain seq x y z
N MET A 1 -23.57 -3.30 -11.82
CA MET A 1 -22.74 -3.20 -10.61
C MET A 1 -22.95 -1.84 -9.96
N THR A 2 -23.01 -1.77 -8.64
CA THR A 2 -23.03 -0.53 -7.87
C THR A 2 -21.78 -0.48 -7.01
N LEU A 3 -21.09 0.66 -7.01
CA LEU A 3 -19.93 0.94 -6.18
C LEU A 3 -20.26 2.17 -5.34
N VAL A 4 -20.00 2.10 -4.03
CA VAL A 4 -20.24 3.19 -3.09
C VAL A 4 -19.01 3.33 -2.20
N ALA A 5 -18.49 4.54 -2.07
CA ALA A 5 -17.58 4.89 -0.99
C ALA A 5 -18.42 5.47 0.15
N ILE A 6 -18.39 4.84 1.30
CA ILE A 6 -19.27 5.17 2.41
C ILE A 6 -18.49 5.09 3.73
N ASP A 7 -18.79 5.97 4.66
CA ASP A 7 -18.23 5.88 5.99
C ASP A 7 -18.69 4.60 6.72
N ARG A 8 -17.89 4.16 7.68
CA ARG A 8 -18.13 2.87 8.34
C ARG A 8 -19.40 2.83 9.15
N VAL A 9 -19.78 3.94 9.77
CA VAL A 9 -20.99 4.01 10.59
C VAL A 9 -22.23 3.88 9.71
N SER A 10 -22.30 4.70 8.66
CA SER A 10 -23.38 4.63 7.68
C SER A 10 -23.40 3.30 6.94
N SER A 11 -22.24 2.71 6.65
CA SER A 11 -22.15 1.39 6.04
C SER A 11 -22.81 0.30 6.91
N ARG A 12 -22.62 0.34 8.21
CA ARG A 12 -23.24 -0.59 9.15
C ARG A 12 -24.74 -0.40 9.27
N LEU A 13 -25.18 0.85 9.32
CA LEU A 13 -26.59 1.18 9.56
C LEU A 13 -27.45 0.94 8.32
N PHE A 14 -26.92 1.22 7.13
CA PHE A 14 -27.73 1.29 5.91
C PHE A 14 -27.42 0.22 4.87
N LEU A 15 -26.23 -0.39 4.91
CA LEU A 15 -25.87 -1.41 3.92
C LEU A 15 -26.02 -2.81 4.53
N LYS A 16 -26.81 -3.63 3.81
CA LYS A 16 -27.02 -5.05 4.16
C LYS A 16 -25.73 -5.87 3.92
N PRO A 17 -25.61 -7.07 4.52
CA PRO A 17 -24.47 -7.98 4.33
C PRO A 17 -24.17 -8.37 2.87
N ALA A 18 -25.07 -8.05 1.94
CA ALA A 18 -24.95 -8.34 0.52
C ALA A 18 -23.93 -7.46 -0.24
N TRP A 19 -23.11 -6.65 0.45
CA TRP A 19 -22.11 -5.80 -0.15
C TRP A 19 -20.70 -6.29 0.15
N LEU A 20 -19.90 -6.51 -0.89
CA LEU A 20 -18.48 -6.82 -0.75
C LEU A 20 -17.73 -5.59 -0.23
N GLY A 21 -17.01 -5.74 0.88
CA GLY A 21 -16.20 -4.66 1.47
C GLY A 21 -14.76 -4.68 0.98
N ILE A 22 -14.28 -3.52 0.53
CA ILE A 22 -12.88 -3.30 0.14
C ILE A 22 -12.37 -2.09 0.94
N PRO A 23 -11.20 -2.15 1.59
CA PRO A 23 -10.63 -1.00 2.26
C PRO A 23 -10.32 0.10 1.23
N VAL A 24 -10.43 1.38 1.59
CA VAL A 24 -10.04 2.48 0.69
C VAL A 24 -8.53 2.48 0.48
N TRP A 25 -7.78 2.20 1.56
CA TRP A 25 -6.32 2.15 1.55
C TRP A 25 -5.81 0.92 2.30
N VAL A 26 -4.74 0.35 1.78
CA VAL A 26 -3.97 -0.71 2.44
C VAL A 26 -2.58 -0.19 2.74
N GLY A 27 -2.17 -0.27 3.99
CA GLY A 27 -0.83 0.07 4.41
C GLY A 27 0.12 -1.11 4.31
N SER A 28 1.38 -0.81 4.08
CA SER A 28 2.47 -1.79 4.08
C SER A 28 3.49 -1.41 5.15
N SER A 29 3.98 -2.39 5.89
CA SER A 29 5.04 -2.20 6.88
C SER A 29 6.20 -3.16 6.67
N MET A 30 7.36 -2.76 7.11
CA MET A 30 8.61 -3.51 7.03
C MET A 30 9.21 -3.60 8.42
N LEU A 31 9.76 -4.76 8.77
CA LEU A 31 10.57 -4.94 9.98
C LEU A 31 11.99 -4.41 9.74
N VAL A 32 12.49 -3.63 10.68
CA VAL A 32 13.88 -3.18 10.67
C VAL A 32 14.76 -4.37 11.07
N PRO A 33 15.74 -4.76 10.24
CA PRO A 33 16.64 -5.87 10.61
C PRO A 33 17.54 -5.48 11.76
N ALA A 34 17.96 -6.47 12.55
CA ALA A 34 18.91 -6.26 13.66
C ALA A 34 20.24 -5.63 13.20
N ASP A 35 20.66 -5.95 11.99
CA ASP A 35 21.72 -5.25 11.26
C ASP A 35 21.19 -4.82 9.90
N TRP A 36 21.09 -3.51 9.66
CA TRP A 36 20.56 -2.99 8.41
C TRP A 36 21.43 -3.37 7.19
N LYS A 37 22.72 -3.60 7.37
CA LYS A 37 23.61 -4.06 6.31
C LYS A 37 23.26 -5.48 5.83
N SER A 38 22.61 -6.28 6.68
CA SER A 38 22.09 -7.60 6.32
C SER A 38 20.89 -7.56 5.36
N LEU A 39 20.36 -6.36 5.08
CA LEU A 39 19.29 -6.19 4.11
C LEU A 39 19.62 -6.80 2.74
N SER A 40 20.91 -6.83 2.38
CA SER A 40 21.40 -7.43 1.13
C SER A 40 21.22 -8.94 1.06
N SER A 41 21.14 -9.63 2.21
CA SER A 41 20.93 -11.08 2.28
C SER A 41 19.45 -11.47 2.30
N ARG A 42 18.59 -10.50 2.55
CA ARG A 42 17.19 -10.74 2.84
C ARG A 42 16.36 -11.24 1.66
N GLU A 43 16.72 -10.97 0.40
CA GLU A 43 15.89 -11.54 -0.67
C GLU A 43 16.23 -11.11 -2.11
N SER A 44 16.02 -12.05 -3.03
CA SER A 44 16.02 -11.83 -4.47
C SER A 44 15.07 -10.70 -4.93
N ARG A 45 13.99 -10.40 -4.16
CA ARG A 45 12.99 -9.37 -4.48
C ARG A 45 13.55 -7.96 -4.56
N ILE A 46 14.46 -7.61 -3.65
CA ILE A 46 15.07 -6.27 -3.57
C ILE A 46 16.54 -6.25 -4.02
N ALA A 47 17.12 -7.39 -4.35
CA ALA A 47 18.52 -7.49 -4.75
C ALA A 47 18.89 -6.56 -5.93
N GLY A 48 17.99 -6.43 -6.89
CA GLY A 48 18.15 -5.50 -8.01
C GLY A 48 18.15 -4.03 -7.58
N ASP A 49 17.28 -3.69 -6.64
CA ASP A 49 17.18 -2.33 -6.08
C ASP A 49 18.44 -2.02 -5.26
N LEU A 50 18.88 -2.93 -4.39
CA LEU A 50 20.08 -2.75 -3.58
C LEU A 50 21.35 -2.61 -4.42
N ARG A 51 21.49 -3.43 -5.47
CA ARG A 51 22.62 -3.31 -6.40
C ARG A 51 22.63 -1.95 -7.09
N ARG A 52 21.46 -1.46 -7.49
CA ARG A 52 21.32 -0.13 -8.11
C ARG A 52 21.75 0.96 -7.13
N VAL A 53 21.25 0.92 -5.89
CA VAL A 53 21.61 1.89 -4.85
C VAL A 53 23.13 1.97 -4.63
N ARG A 54 23.82 0.84 -4.54
CA ARG A 54 25.29 0.81 -4.34
C ARG A 54 26.07 1.53 -5.45
N ASN A 55 25.52 1.57 -6.67
CA ASN A 55 26.20 2.13 -7.84
C ASN A 55 25.80 3.58 -8.12
N THR A 56 24.94 4.21 -7.29
CA THR A 56 24.43 5.55 -7.58
C THR A 56 25.25 6.69 -7.01
N GLY A 57 26.05 6.43 -5.97
CA GLY A 57 26.73 7.49 -5.21
C GLY A 57 25.76 8.41 -4.47
N PHE A 58 24.55 7.93 -4.17
CA PHE A 58 23.59 8.69 -3.37
C PHE A 58 23.95 8.66 -1.88
N GLU A 59 23.69 9.77 -1.21
CA GLU A 59 23.94 10.01 0.20
C GLU A 59 22.64 10.40 0.91
N SER A 60 22.53 10.10 2.21
CA SER A 60 21.42 10.49 3.05
C SER A 60 21.77 11.71 3.91
N GLU A 61 20.78 12.55 4.17
CA GLU A 61 20.86 13.64 5.13
C GLU A 61 19.53 13.82 5.84
N VAL A 62 19.55 14.00 7.15
CA VAL A 62 18.34 14.27 7.94
C VAL A 62 18.28 15.75 8.30
N SER A 63 17.11 16.36 8.09
CA SER A 63 16.89 17.75 8.46
C SER A 63 15.57 17.97 9.23
N ARG A 64 15.62 18.92 10.16
CA ARG A 64 14.46 19.47 10.86
C ARG A 64 14.32 20.99 10.66
N ALA A 65 15.07 21.55 9.72
CA ALA A 65 15.01 22.98 9.41
C ALA A 65 13.68 23.33 8.73
N ALA A 66 13.07 24.43 9.12
CA ALA A 66 11.77 24.84 8.58
C ALA A 66 11.84 25.12 7.07
N GLU A 67 12.98 25.65 6.61
CA GLU A 67 13.28 25.94 5.21
C GLU A 67 13.26 24.66 4.36
N ASP A 68 13.73 23.54 4.92
CA ASP A 68 13.76 22.24 4.25
C ASP A 68 12.35 21.67 4.08
N PHE A 69 11.44 21.94 5.01
CA PHE A 69 10.04 21.58 4.81
C PHE A 69 9.39 22.36 3.66
N GLU A 70 9.66 23.69 3.59
CA GLU A 70 9.15 24.51 2.50
C GLU A 70 9.66 24.03 1.15
N LEU A 71 10.95 23.78 1.08
CA LEU A 71 11.61 23.23 -0.11
C LEU A 71 11.00 21.87 -0.49
N PHE A 72 10.87 20.95 0.48
CA PHE A 72 10.28 19.64 0.29
C PHE A 72 8.86 19.75 -0.29
N TYR A 73 7.99 20.55 0.33
CA TYR A 73 6.61 20.66 -0.11
C TYR A 73 6.50 21.20 -1.54
N GLU A 74 7.18 22.32 -1.83
CA GLU A 74 7.02 23.05 -3.10
C GLU A 74 7.76 22.41 -4.27
N LYS A 75 8.97 21.89 -4.04
CA LYS A 75 9.85 21.42 -5.11
C LYS A 75 9.89 19.91 -5.27
N PHE A 76 9.49 19.16 -4.25
CA PHE A 76 9.58 17.70 -4.27
C PHE A 76 8.20 17.05 -4.20
N TYR A 77 7.43 17.30 -3.13
CA TYR A 77 6.16 16.64 -2.91
C TYR A 77 5.11 17.02 -3.95
N LEU A 78 4.79 18.30 -4.06
CA LEU A 78 3.73 18.79 -4.92
C LEU A 78 3.94 18.47 -6.41
N PRO A 79 5.14 18.70 -7.01
CA PRO A 79 5.41 18.29 -8.38
C PRO A 79 5.30 16.78 -8.58
N THR A 80 5.84 15.97 -7.65
CA THR A 80 5.75 14.50 -7.72
C THR A 80 4.32 14.02 -7.74
N VAL A 81 3.46 14.55 -6.87
CA VAL A 81 2.04 14.16 -6.79
C VAL A 81 1.30 14.54 -8.08
N ARG A 82 1.55 15.73 -8.62
CA ARG A 82 0.93 16.20 -9.86
C ARG A 82 1.33 15.36 -11.08
N VAL A 83 2.62 15.06 -11.23
CA VAL A 83 3.12 14.25 -12.35
C VAL A 83 2.58 12.82 -12.29
N ARG A 84 2.50 12.23 -11.09
CA ARG A 84 2.10 10.81 -10.93
C ARG A 84 0.59 10.56 -10.97
N HIS A 85 -0.22 11.52 -10.58
CA HIS A 85 -1.66 11.32 -10.40
C HIS A 85 -2.53 12.10 -11.40
N GLY A 86 -1.91 12.77 -12.38
CA GLY A 86 -2.61 13.43 -13.48
C GLY A 86 -3.54 14.56 -13.04
N GLU A 87 -4.72 14.62 -13.66
CA GLU A 87 -5.64 15.77 -13.52
C GLU A 87 -6.30 15.91 -12.14
N ASN A 88 -6.44 14.81 -11.39
CA ASN A 88 -7.07 14.80 -10.07
C ASN A 88 -6.18 14.19 -8.99
N PRO A 89 -5.04 14.81 -8.66
CA PRO A 89 -4.14 14.30 -7.63
C PRO A 89 -4.76 14.46 -6.24
N PHE A 90 -4.64 13.44 -5.40
CA PHE A 90 -4.93 13.59 -3.97
C PHE A 90 -3.74 14.28 -3.30
N VAL A 91 -3.83 15.60 -3.17
CA VAL A 91 -2.80 16.42 -2.53
C VAL A 91 -3.13 16.63 -1.06
N VAL A 92 -2.26 16.21 -0.16
CA VAL A 92 -2.36 16.55 1.25
C VAL A 92 -1.98 18.03 1.42
N SER A 93 -2.80 18.78 2.14
CA SER A 93 -2.58 20.22 2.31
C SER A 93 -1.25 20.52 3.02
N LYS A 94 -0.64 21.65 2.68
CA LYS A 94 0.62 22.11 3.28
C LYS A 94 0.54 22.21 4.79
N GLY A 95 -0.61 22.69 5.30
CA GLY A 95 -0.82 22.81 6.74
C GLY A 95 -0.79 21.49 7.48
N VAL A 96 -1.42 20.43 6.90
CA VAL A 96 -1.41 19.08 7.46
C VAL A 96 0.01 18.50 7.46
N LEU A 97 0.72 18.57 6.33
CA LEU A 97 2.10 18.06 6.28
C LEU A 97 3.05 18.85 7.18
N ARG A 98 2.84 20.16 7.33
CA ARG A 98 3.62 20.99 8.27
C ARG A 98 3.37 20.59 9.72
N ALA A 99 2.13 20.27 10.08
CA ALA A 99 1.81 19.78 11.44
C ALA A 99 2.51 18.44 11.71
N VAL A 100 2.57 17.54 10.73
CA VAL A 100 3.36 16.31 10.83
C VAL A 100 4.85 16.60 10.95
N PHE A 101 5.38 17.48 10.12
CA PHE A 101 6.81 17.83 10.12
C PHE A 101 7.30 18.40 11.45
N ARG A 102 6.47 19.14 12.18
CA ARG A 102 6.83 19.66 13.53
C ARG A 102 7.24 18.56 14.51
N GLN A 103 6.75 17.34 14.32
CA GLN A 103 7.07 16.16 15.13
C GLN A 103 7.96 15.15 14.37
N GLY A 104 8.27 15.44 13.13
CA GLY A 104 9.00 14.58 12.22
C GLY A 104 10.31 15.19 11.74
N MET A 105 10.76 14.72 10.61
CA MET A 105 11.96 15.17 9.92
C MET A 105 11.89 14.87 8.43
N ILE A 106 12.72 15.55 7.64
CA ILE A 106 12.93 15.23 6.23
C ILE A 106 14.20 14.36 6.12
N LEU A 107 14.07 13.23 5.48
CA LEU A 107 15.18 12.38 5.06
C LEU A 107 15.47 12.68 3.57
N TRP A 108 16.55 13.34 3.31
CA TRP A 108 17.00 13.68 1.97
C TRP A 108 17.81 12.56 1.32
N CYS A 109 17.62 12.36 0.03
CA CYS A 109 18.52 11.64 -0.85
C CYS A 109 19.26 12.66 -1.71
N LYS A 110 20.58 12.70 -1.58
CA LYS A 110 21.48 13.69 -2.22
C LYS A 110 22.46 13.00 -3.14
N ARG A 111 23.03 13.78 -4.06
CA ARG A 111 24.18 13.40 -4.84
C ARG A 111 24.97 14.65 -5.20
N ASP A 112 26.27 14.61 -5.01
CA ASP A 112 27.19 15.75 -5.31
C ASP A 112 26.73 17.06 -4.61
N GLY A 113 26.16 16.94 -3.39
CA GLY A 113 25.61 18.04 -2.62
C GLY A 113 24.16 18.44 -2.98
N GLU A 114 23.64 17.99 -4.13
CA GLU A 114 22.28 18.33 -4.58
C GLU A 114 21.21 17.42 -3.98
N LYS A 115 20.09 17.99 -3.53
CA LYS A 115 18.91 17.28 -3.06
C LYS A 115 18.08 16.77 -4.23
N LEU A 116 17.88 15.46 -4.35
CA LEU A 116 17.22 14.82 -5.49
C LEU A 116 15.85 14.24 -5.16
N ALA A 117 15.68 13.75 -3.93
CA ALA A 117 14.43 13.24 -3.43
C ALA A 117 14.39 13.33 -1.91
N ALA A 118 13.21 13.17 -1.33
CA ALA A 118 13.06 13.14 0.12
C ALA A 118 11.86 12.33 0.56
N ASP A 119 11.94 11.84 1.81
CA ASP A 119 10.83 11.33 2.60
C ASP A 119 10.55 12.28 3.76
N LEU A 120 9.27 12.61 3.99
CA LEU A 120 8.80 13.14 5.26
C LEU A 120 8.56 11.96 6.18
N VAL A 121 9.33 11.84 7.24
CA VAL A 121 9.25 10.74 8.21
C VAL A 121 8.83 11.22 9.59
N LEU A 122 8.13 10.36 10.31
CA LEU A 122 7.60 10.62 11.64
C LEU A 122 7.88 9.43 12.56
N LEU A 123 8.37 9.67 13.77
CA LEU A 123 8.38 8.69 14.85
C LEU A 123 7.01 8.71 15.53
N ARG A 124 6.25 7.62 15.44
CA ARG A 124 4.87 7.54 15.96
C ARG A 124 4.81 7.09 17.40
N GLU A 125 5.31 5.90 17.63
CA GLU A 125 5.36 5.24 18.94
C GLU A 125 6.82 4.83 19.19
N PRO A 126 7.22 4.55 20.42
CA PRO A 126 8.55 4.00 20.66
C PRO A 126 8.84 2.83 19.73
N GLY A 127 9.93 2.92 19.00
CA GLY A 127 10.34 1.86 18.06
C GLY A 127 9.58 1.79 16.74
N LYS A 128 8.77 2.77 16.36
CA LYS A 128 8.01 2.76 15.10
C LYS A 128 8.24 4.05 14.30
N MET A 129 8.74 3.92 13.09
CA MET A 129 8.89 5.01 12.13
C MET A 129 7.82 4.92 11.03
N ALA A 130 7.32 6.05 10.56
CA ALA A 130 6.38 6.11 9.44
C ALA A 130 6.91 7.04 8.34
N ILE A 131 6.89 6.57 7.09
CA ILE A 131 7.06 7.39 5.90
C ILE A 131 5.68 7.97 5.56
N ILE A 132 5.54 9.26 5.72
CA ILE A 132 4.26 9.97 5.54
C ILE A 132 4.05 10.35 4.08
N SER A 133 5.10 10.87 3.45
CA SER A 133 5.06 11.36 2.07
C SER A 133 6.45 11.31 1.47
N ASN A 134 6.54 11.14 0.17
CA ASN A 134 7.80 11.27 -0.57
C ASN A 134 7.67 12.29 -1.70
N GLY A 135 8.81 12.78 -2.16
CA GLY A 135 8.91 13.68 -3.28
C GLY A 135 10.24 13.55 -4.01
N ILE A 136 10.20 13.86 -5.29
CA ILE A 136 11.36 13.90 -6.19
C ILE A 136 11.46 15.31 -6.75
N ILE A 137 12.67 15.82 -6.85
CA ILE A 137 12.89 17.18 -7.37
C ILE A 137 12.13 17.39 -8.70
N ASP A 138 11.29 18.42 -8.73
CA ASP A 138 10.44 18.81 -9.86
C ASP A 138 9.58 17.67 -10.47
N GLY A 139 9.35 16.58 -9.72
CA GLY A 139 8.63 15.40 -10.20
C GLY A 139 9.41 14.62 -11.29
N ASN A 140 10.71 14.82 -11.42
CA ASN A 140 11.51 14.28 -12.51
C ASN A 140 11.68 12.77 -12.45
N GLU A 141 10.94 12.05 -13.29
CA GLU A 141 10.93 10.58 -13.35
C GLU A 141 12.27 9.96 -13.79
N ALA A 142 13.19 10.74 -14.37
CA ALA A 142 14.51 10.21 -14.73
C ALA A 142 15.26 9.73 -13.49
N TRP A 143 15.06 10.36 -12.33
CA TRP A 143 15.65 9.95 -11.08
C TRP A 143 15.07 8.63 -10.53
N LEU A 144 13.80 8.33 -10.84
CA LEU A 144 13.21 7.02 -10.52
C LEU A 144 13.96 5.89 -11.22
N ARG A 145 14.24 6.06 -12.51
CA ARG A 145 15.01 5.07 -13.29
C ARG A 145 16.42 4.90 -12.76
N LYS A 146 17.01 5.95 -12.19
CA LYS A 146 18.31 5.90 -11.52
C LYS A 146 18.26 5.31 -10.12
N GLY A 147 17.07 5.01 -9.57
CA GLY A 147 16.91 4.30 -8.29
C GLY A 147 16.77 5.19 -7.06
N VAL A 148 16.47 6.48 -7.22
CA VAL A 148 16.34 7.42 -6.10
C VAL A 148 15.30 6.97 -5.06
N LEU A 149 14.18 6.36 -5.49
CA LEU A 149 13.17 5.86 -4.58
C LEU A 149 13.67 4.63 -3.80
N SER A 150 14.42 3.73 -4.46
CA SER A 150 15.04 2.58 -3.77
C SER A 150 16.07 3.05 -2.74
N SER A 151 16.79 4.13 -3.04
CA SER A 151 17.76 4.73 -2.11
C SER A 151 17.07 5.30 -0.88
N LEU A 152 15.94 6.01 -1.04
CA LEU A 152 15.15 6.49 0.09
C LEU A 152 14.68 5.34 1.00
N TYR A 153 14.26 4.19 0.44
CA TYR A 153 13.90 3.03 1.24
C TYR A 153 15.10 2.46 2.02
N VAL A 154 16.28 2.36 1.39
CA VAL A 154 17.50 1.92 2.09
C VAL A 154 17.87 2.89 3.22
N PHE A 155 17.88 4.19 2.93
CA PHE A 155 18.18 5.24 3.92
C PHE A 155 17.14 5.30 5.04
N SER A 156 15.86 5.01 4.73
CA SER A 156 14.82 4.89 5.75
C SER A 156 15.06 3.69 6.67
N VAL A 157 15.59 2.57 6.16
CA VAL A 157 15.96 1.42 7.00
C VAL A 157 17.15 1.75 7.88
N GLU A 158 18.19 2.38 7.32
CA GLU A 158 19.36 2.83 8.06
C GLU A 158 18.98 3.78 9.18
N LEU A 159 18.21 4.85 8.86
CA LEU A 159 17.72 5.83 9.83
C LEU A 159 16.88 5.17 10.92
N ALA A 160 15.96 4.28 10.55
CA ALA A 160 15.13 3.58 11.52
C ALA A 160 15.96 2.69 12.45
N TRP A 161 16.98 2.04 11.93
CA TRP A 161 17.91 1.24 12.72
C TRP A 161 18.72 2.10 13.69
N GLU A 162 19.28 3.22 13.25
CA GLU A 162 20.01 4.19 14.08
C GLU A 162 19.14 4.76 15.21
N LEU A 163 17.83 4.97 14.93
CA LEU A 163 16.86 5.47 15.92
C LEU A 163 16.28 4.36 16.82
N GLY A 164 16.76 3.11 16.72
CA GLY A 164 16.29 1.99 17.50
C GLY A 164 14.85 1.55 17.16
N CYS A 165 14.37 1.86 15.97
CA CYS A 165 13.05 1.42 15.52
C CYS A 165 13.07 -0.06 15.14
N THR A 166 11.95 -0.74 15.40
CA THR A 166 11.74 -2.14 15.04
C THR A 166 10.91 -2.31 13.77
N SER A 167 10.20 -1.25 13.35
CA SER A 167 9.37 -1.29 12.15
C SER A 167 9.25 0.06 11.45
N ILE A 168 9.01 0.01 10.14
CA ILE A 168 8.74 1.15 9.27
C ILE A 168 7.37 0.97 8.63
N PHE A 169 6.48 1.95 8.83
CA PHE A 169 5.20 2.05 8.13
C PHE A 169 5.40 2.85 6.84
N MET A 170 5.18 2.22 5.70
CA MET A 170 5.46 2.78 4.38
C MET A 170 4.27 3.54 3.76
N GLY A 171 3.25 3.86 4.59
CA GLY A 171 2.04 4.53 4.12
C GLY A 171 1.12 3.66 3.26
N GLY A 172 0.02 4.28 2.78
CA GLY A 172 -1.05 3.60 2.05
C GLY A 172 -0.77 3.38 0.57
N SER A 173 -1.48 2.40 0.00
CA SER A 173 -1.63 2.15 -1.43
C SER A 173 -3.10 1.88 -1.73
N ARG A 174 -3.53 1.99 -2.98
CA ARG A 174 -4.86 1.54 -3.39
C ARG A 174 -5.00 0.03 -3.13
N PRO A 175 -6.20 -0.47 -2.82
CA PRO A 175 -6.44 -1.87 -2.49
C PRO A 175 -6.50 -2.74 -3.76
N SER A 176 -5.57 -2.54 -4.67
CA SER A 176 -5.43 -3.33 -5.90
C SER A 176 -4.03 -3.94 -5.95
N LEU A 177 -3.97 -5.24 -6.22
CA LEU A 177 -2.72 -5.97 -6.35
C LEU A 177 -1.92 -5.58 -7.60
N HIS A 178 -2.58 -4.91 -8.55
CA HIS A 178 -1.97 -4.35 -9.76
C HIS A 178 -1.59 -2.87 -9.62
N ASP A 179 -1.94 -2.21 -8.49
CA ASP A 179 -1.53 -0.83 -8.24
C ASP A 179 -0.01 -0.71 -8.21
N GLY A 180 0.55 0.25 -8.95
CA GLY A 180 1.99 0.40 -9.10
C GLY A 180 2.70 0.70 -7.78
N VAL A 181 2.06 1.48 -6.90
CA VAL A 181 2.59 1.81 -5.56
C VAL A 181 2.59 0.56 -4.68
N PHE A 182 1.47 -0.21 -4.68
CA PHE A 182 1.40 -1.47 -3.95
C PHE A 182 2.44 -2.48 -4.44
N ARG A 183 2.56 -2.66 -5.76
CA ARG A 183 3.54 -3.57 -6.37
C ARG A 183 4.97 -3.22 -6.02
N TYR A 184 5.28 -1.94 -5.90
CA TYR A 184 6.59 -1.52 -5.45
C TYR A 184 6.80 -1.80 -3.96
N LYS A 185 5.84 -1.39 -3.10
CA LYS A 185 5.92 -1.58 -1.64
C LYS A 185 5.96 -3.05 -1.25
N LYS A 186 5.22 -3.93 -1.93
CA LYS A 186 5.21 -5.37 -1.59
C LYS A 186 6.58 -6.05 -1.67
N LYS A 187 7.54 -5.49 -2.41
CA LYS A 187 8.92 -6.00 -2.45
C LYS A 187 9.63 -5.81 -1.11
N TRP A 188 9.29 -4.74 -0.42
CA TRP A 188 9.93 -4.29 0.81
C TRP A 188 9.15 -4.70 2.06
N SER A 189 7.85 -5.00 1.93
CA SER A 189 6.98 -5.21 3.07
C SER A 189 7.05 -6.63 3.62
N ASP A 190 6.92 -6.71 4.95
CA ASP A 190 6.77 -7.94 5.71
C ASP A 190 5.33 -8.14 6.17
N ALA A 191 4.52 -7.07 6.24
CA ALA A 191 3.13 -7.14 6.64
C ALA A 191 2.26 -6.06 5.99
N LEU A 192 0.96 -6.30 6.01
CA LEU A 192 -0.08 -5.34 5.65
C LEU A 192 -0.83 -4.89 6.89
N TYR A 193 -1.32 -3.65 6.87
CA TYR A 193 -2.17 -3.10 7.93
C TYR A 193 -3.30 -2.24 7.35
N ARG A 194 -4.35 -2.03 8.13
CA ARG A 194 -5.41 -1.09 7.74
C ARG A 194 -4.86 0.33 7.84
N HIS A 195 -4.72 0.95 6.69
CA HIS A 195 -4.24 2.33 6.64
C HIS A 195 -5.41 3.29 6.85
N GLY A 196 -5.37 4.02 7.96
CA GLY A 196 -6.40 4.99 8.32
C GLY A 196 -6.44 6.21 7.40
N GLY A 197 -5.31 6.56 6.76
CA GLY A 197 -5.15 7.82 6.04
C GLY A 197 -5.28 9.03 6.99
N LEU A 198 -4.84 10.19 6.56
CA LEU A 198 -5.05 11.43 7.31
C LEU A 198 -6.52 11.90 7.24
N VAL A 199 -7.27 11.45 6.23
CA VAL A 199 -8.65 11.88 5.97
C VAL A 199 -9.59 10.72 5.65
N SER A 200 -9.10 9.58 5.16
CA SER A 200 -9.91 8.52 4.53
C SER A 200 -10.09 7.25 5.37
N GLY A 201 -9.53 7.16 6.56
CA GLY A 201 -9.56 5.94 7.39
C GLY A 201 -10.94 5.52 7.90
N GLN A 202 -11.94 6.38 7.73
CA GLN A 202 -13.31 6.12 8.14
C GLN A 202 -14.21 5.58 7.01
N TYR A 203 -13.69 5.44 5.79
CA TYR A 203 -14.47 5.01 4.63
C TYR A 203 -14.07 3.60 4.20
N ASP A 204 -15.06 2.88 3.67
CA ASP A 204 -14.88 1.63 2.94
C ASP A 204 -15.50 1.76 1.55
N ILE A 205 -14.96 1.02 0.59
CA ILE A 205 -15.58 0.82 -0.70
C ILE A 205 -16.50 -0.39 -0.59
N ARG A 206 -17.76 -0.23 -1.00
CA ARG A 206 -18.75 -1.29 -1.02
C ARG A 206 -19.18 -1.58 -2.45
N LEU A 207 -19.10 -2.86 -2.84
CA LEU A 207 -19.46 -3.35 -4.15
C LEU A 207 -20.69 -4.24 -4.05
N ARG A 208 -21.66 -4.04 -4.96
CA ARG A 208 -22.82 -4.92 -5.10
C ARG A 208 -23.13 -5.14 -6.58
N TRP A 209 -23.56 -6.35 -6.91
CA TRP A 209 -24.07 -6.71 -8.22
C TRP A 209 -25.21 -7.72 -8.12
N LYS A 210 -26.15 -7.65 -9.06
CA LYS A 210 -27.14 -8.71 -9.30
C LYS A 210 -26.62 -9.65 -10.38
N HIS A 211 -26.06 -9.08 -11.44
CA HIS A 211 -25.33 -9.77 -12.50
C HIS A 211 -24.14 -8.90 -12.90
N LEU A 212 -23.11 -9.51 -13.43
CA LEU A 212 -21.96 -8.81 -13.98
C LEU A 212 -22.04 -8.87 -15.50
N PRO A 213 -22.34 -7.74 -16.18
CA PRO A 213 -22.22 -7.64 -17.63
C PRO A 213 -20.78 -7.94 -18.08
N GLY A 214 -20.61 -8.43 -19.31
CA GLY A 214 -19.30 -8.81 -19.85
C GLY A 214 -18.20 -7.78 -19.60
N PRO A 215 -18.36 -6.50 -19.98
CA PRO A 215 -17.31 -5.49 -19.76
C PRO A 215 -16.95 -5.26 -18.28
N VAL A 216 -17.93 -5.39 -17.38
CA VAL A 216 -17.66 -5.25 -15.93
C VAL A 216 -16.95 -6.48 -15.37
N ALA A 217 -17.35 -7.67 -15.80
CA ALA A 217 -16.69 -8.91 -15.41
C ALA A 217 -15.23 -8.93 -15.91
N ASP A 218 -15.02 -8.48 -17.14
CA ASP A 218 -13.70 -8.34 -17.75
C ASP A 218 -12.83 -7.35 -16.98
N PHE A 219 -13.33 -6.16 -16.70
CA PHE A 219 -12.63 -5.17 -15.85
C PHE A 219 -12.24 -5.77 -14.48
N LEU A 220 -13.15 -6.46 -13.79
CA LEU A 220 -12.89 -7.04 -12.47
C LEU A 220 -11.88 -8.20 -12.55
N SER A 221 -11.86 -8.98 -13.63
CA SER A 221 -10.90 -10.05 -13.82
C SER A 221 -9.45 -9.55 -13.97
N HIS A 222 -9.28 -8.32 -14.47
CA HIS A 222 -7.99 -7.64 -14.58
C HIS A 222 -7.67 -6.75 -13.36
N THR A 223 -8.62 -6.57 -12.44
CA THR A 223 -8.46 -5.73 -11.26
C THR A 223 -8.54 -6.58 -10.01
N SER A 224 -7.45 -7.28 -9.70
CA SER A 224 -7.37 -8.05 -8.45
C SER A 224 -7.32 -7.10 -7.26
N LEU A 225 -8.21 -7.34 -6.29
CA LEU A 225 -8.42 -6.46 -5.15
C LEU A 225 -7.80 -7.04 -3.87
N ILE A 226 -7.62 -6.20 -2.89
CA ILE A 226 -7.27 -6.61 -1.53
C ILE A 226 -8.53 -6.46 -0.68
N HIS A 227 -8.99 -7.57 -0.14
CA HIS A 227 -10.12 -7.66 0.78
C HIS A 227 -9.59 -7.80 2.21
N HIS A 228 -10.33 -7.30 3.18
CA HIS A 228 -10.02 -7.42 4.60
C HIS A 228 -11.24 -7.86 5.38
N ASP A 229 -11.09 -8.90 6.18
CA ASP A 229 -12.09 -9.43 7.09
C ASP A 229 -11.47 -9.83 8.44
N GLN A 230 -12.22 -10.58 9.28
CA GLN A 230 -11.74 -11.09 10.55
C GLN A 230 -10.48 -11.96 10.47
N ASP A 231 -10.25 -12.60 9.33
CA ASP A 231 -9.06 -13.42 9.09
C ASP A 231 -7.86 -12.59 8.63
N GLY A 232 -8.04 -11.28 8.38
CA GLY A 232 -7.01 -10.36 7.88
C GLY A 232 -7.11 -10.06 6.39
N PHE A 233 -5.99 -9.74 5.77
CA PHE A 233 -5.95 -9.37 4.35
C PHE A 233 -5.92 -10.60 3.45
N SER A 234 -6.67 -10.55 2.36
CA SER A 234 -6.74 -11.60 1.35
C SER A 234 -6.63 -11.00 -0.05
N ALA A 235 -5.94 -11.68 -0.95
CA ALA A 235 -6.04 -11.40 -2.37
C ALA A 235 -7.43 -11.84 -2.87
N LEU A 236 -8.10 -11.01 -3.64
CA LEU A 236 -9.40 -11.28 -4.23
C LEU A 236 -9.30 -11.15 -5.74
N TRP A 237 -9.49 -12.26 -6.45
CA TRP A 237 -9.43 -12.32 -7.90
C TRP A 237 -10.76 -12.78 -8.48
N PHE A 238 -11.29 -12.00 -9.42
CA PHE A 238 -12.44 -12.38 -10.22
C PHE A 238 -11.96 -13.24 -11.40
N PHE A 239 -12.33 -14.51 -11.40
CA PHE A 239 -11.83 -15.44 -12.40
C PHE A 239 -12.41 -15.14 -13.79
N PRO A 240 -11.55 -14.98 -14.82
CA PRO A 240 -12.00 -14.74 -16.19
C PRO A 240 -12.86 -15.89 -16.71
N ARG A 241 -13.91 -15.60 -17.49
CA ARG A 241 -14.82 -16.61 -17.99
C ARG A 241 -14.21 -17.51 -19.07
N ASP A 242 -13.27 -16.99 -19.79
CA ASP A 242 -12.58 -17.60 -20.94
C ASP A 242 -11.28 -18.32 -20.55
N LEU A 243 -10.86 -18.22 -19.31
CA LEU A 243 -9.66 -18.89 -18.81
C LEU A 243 -10.03 -20.27 -18.23
N PRO A 244 -9.32 -21.36 -18.61
CA PRO A 244 -9.54 -22.66 -17.97
C PRO A 244 -9.05 -22.63 -16.52
N LEU A 245 -9.90 -23.14 -15.61
CA LEU A 245 -9.53 -23.28 -14.20
C LEU A 245 -8.63 -24.53 -14.06
N THR A 246 -7.33 -24.29 -14.01
CA THR A 246 -6.31 -25.35 -13.85
C THR A 246 -5.39 -25.02 -12.69
N ALA A 247 -4.74 -26.03 -12.11
CA ALA A 247 -3.74 -25.84 -11.07
C ALA A 247 -2.59 -24.91 -11.54
N GLU A 248 -2.20 -25.01 -12.80
CA GLU A 248 -1.15 -24.18 -13.38
C GLU A 248 -1.58 -22.70 -13.50
N SER A 249 -2.81 -22.43 -14.01
CA SER A 249 -3.33 -21.06 -14.09
C SER A 249 -3.42 -20.42 -12.71
N LEU A 250 -3.84 -21.17 -11.70
CA LEU A 250 -3.89 -20.69 -10.32
C LEU A 250 -2.51 -20.45 -9.73
N ALA A 251 -1.54 -21.35 -9.95
CA ALA A 251 -0.19 -21.19 -9.43
C ALA A 251 0.51 -19.97 -10.03
N ARG A 252 0.34 -19.73 -11.33
CA ARG A 252 0.86 -18.53 -12.01
C ARG A 252 0.29 -17.26 -11.40
N GLN A 253 -1.03 -17.19 -11.27
CA GLN A 253 -1.71 -16.03 -10.75
C GLN A 253 -1.39 -15.80 -9.27
N HIS A 254 -1.33 -16.85 -8.47
CA HIS A 254 -0.95 -16.76 -7.07
C HIS A 254 0.47 -16.16 -6.91
N LYS A 255 1.44 -16.62 -7.72
CA LYS A 255 2.80 -16.08 -7.70
C LYS A 255 2.82 -14.56 -7.96
N ASP A 256 2.01 -14.09 -8.90
CA ASP A 256 1.95 -12.67 -9.26
C ASP A 256 1.22 -11.82 -8.22
N LEU A 257 0.16 -12.36 -7.63
CA LEU A 257 -0.72 -11.66 -6.70
C LEU A 257 -0.33 -11.79 -5.23
N THR A 258 0.55 -12.73 -4.87
CA THR A 258 0.96 -12.89 -3.48
C THR A 258 1.78 -11.70 -2.97
N ALA A 259 1.59 -11.36 -1.70
CA ALA A 259 2.38 -10.38 -0.97
C ALA A 259 2.46 -10.80 0.51
N ALA A 260 3.52 -10.40 1.20
CA ALA A 260 3.61 -10.62 2.64
C ALA A 260 2.42 -9.93 3.35
N GLY A 261 1.81 -10.63 4.29
CA GLY A 261 0.61 -10.17 4.99
C GLY A 261 -0.73 -10.56 4.34
N LEU A 262 -0.72 -11.11 3.12
CA LEU A 262 -1.92 -11.76 2.56
C LEU A 262 -2.02 -13.20 3.08
N ARG A 263 -3.14 -13.51 3.74
CA ARG A 263 -3.35 -14.81 4.37
C ARG A 263 -3.99 -15.84 3.45
N ARG A 264 -4.84 -15.37 2.51
CA ARG A 264 -5.60 -16.24 1.58
C ARG A 264 -5.60 -15.66 0.18
N PHE A 265 -5.72 -16.56 -0.79
CA PHE A 265 -5.99 -16.22 -2.18
C PHE A 265 -7.43 -16.66 -2.50
N ARG A 266 -8.35 -15.70 -2.56
CA ARG A 266 -9.77 -15.89 -2.82
C ARG A 266 -10.09 -15.67 -4.28
N ILE A 267 -10.76 -16.63 -4.88
CA ILE A 267 -11.10 -16.61 -6.30
C ILE A 267 -12.61 -16.64 -6.44
N LEU A 268 -13.16 -15.58 -7.03
CA LEU A 268 -14.58 -15.48 -7.33
C LEU A 268 -14.87 -16.12 -8.67
N LEU A 269 -15.55 -17.28 -8.64
CA LEU A 269 -15.86 -18.07 -9.83
C LEU A 269 -17.22 -17.68 -10.42
N PRO A 270 -17.31 -17.50 -11.77
CA PRO A 270 -18.59 -17.24 -12.44
C PRO A 270 -19.53 -18.46 -12.47
N GLY A 271 -19.01 -19.64 -12.19
CA GLY A 271 -19.73 -20.93 -12.14
C GLY A 271 -19.06 -21.91 -11.19
N PRO A 272 -19.59 -23.13 -11.06
CA PRO A 272 -18.98 -24.18 -10.26
C PRO A 272 -17.60 -24.58 -10.81
N PRO A 273 -16.68 -25.05 -9.94
CA PRO A 273 -15.42 -25.59 -10.41
C PRO A 273 -15.65 -26.88 -11.21
N PRO A 274 -14.71 -27.24 -12.13
CA PRO A 274 -14.79 -28.49 -12.87
C PRO A 274 -14.88 -29.71 -11.94
N PRO A 275 -15.60 -30.78 -12.35
CA PRO A 275 -15.64 -32.00 -11.57
C PRO A 275 -14.23 -32.53 -11.30
N GLY A 276 -13.95 -32.95 -10.06
CA GLY A 276 -12.63 -33.46 -9.68
C GLY A 276 -11.54 -32.43 -9.47
N PHE A 277 -11.83 -31.15 -9.60
CA PHE A 277 -10.84 -30.10 -9.35
C PHE A 277 -10.41 -30.08 -7.88
N VAL A 278 -9.12 -30.30 -7.62
CA VAL A 278 -8.52 -30.23 -6.28
C VAL A 278 -7.99 -28.81 -6.04
N CYS A 279 -8.61 -28.12 -5.10
CA CYS A 279 -8.20 -26.76 -4.74
C CYS A 279 -6.93 -26.77 -3.87
N PRO A 280 -5.88 -26.01 -4.21
CA PRO A 280 -4.71 -25.87 -3.34
C PRO A 280 -5.10 -25.29 -1.95
N PRO A 281 -4.44 -25.69 -0.85
CA PRO A 281 -4.86 -25.35 0.51
C PRO A 281 -4.85 -23.84 0.83
N HIS A 282 -4.04 -23.05 0.12
CA HIS A 282 -3.97 -21.59 0.28
C HIS A 282 -4.98 -20.83 -0.61
N VAL A 283 -5.74 -21.55 -1.44
CA VAL A 283 -6.74 -21.00 -2.36
C VAL A 283 -8.13 -21.30 -1.83
N GLN A 284 -9.00 -20.30 -1.86
CA GLN A 284 -10.42 -20.42 -1.55
C GLN A 284 -11.24 -20.09 -2.78
N LEU A 285 -11.97 -21.06 -3.30
CA LEU A 285 -12.91 -20.85 -4.40
C LEU A 285 -14.27 -20.43 -3.83
N ILE A 286 -14.81 -19.33 -4.35
CA ILE A 286 -16.06 -18.74 -3.88
C ILE A 286 -16.96 -18.52 -5.08
N PRO A 287 -18.17 -19.08 -5.12
CA PRO A 287 -19.13 -18.75 -6.16
C PRO A 287 -19.40 -17.23 -6.17
N LEU A 288 -19.46 -16.64 -7.36
CA LEU A 288 -19.68 -15.20 -7.51
C LEU A 288 -21.00 -14.73 -6.84
N ALA A 289 -22.00 -15.63 -6.77
CA ALA A 289 -23.25 -15.37 -6.06
C ALA A 289 -23.06 -15.23 -4.54
N ASP A 290 -22.05 -15.87 -3.98
CA ASP A 290 -21.76 -15.87 -2.54
C ASP A 290 -20.73 -14.81 -2.13
N ALA A 291 -20.18 -14.07 -3.09
CA ALA A 291 -19.17 -13.04 -2.81
C ALA A 291 -19.65 -11.95 -1.84
N ALA A 292 -20.95 -11.70 -1.80
CA ALA A 292 -21.58 -10.79 -0.84
C ALA A 292 -21.42 -11.24 0.64
N ARG A 293 -21.13 -12.53 0.88
CA ARG A 293 -20.85 -13.07 2.22
C ARG A 293 -19.44 -12.77 2.71
N LEU A 294 -18.55 -12.27 1.85
CA LEU A 294 -17.26 -11.75 2.23
C LEU A 294 -17.45 -10.38 2.92
N GLN A 295 -17.89 -10.43 4.16
CA GLN A 295 -18.08 -9.20 4.95
C GLN A 295 -16.72 -8.55 5.22
N ALA A 296 -16.68 -7.23 5.12
CA ALA A 296 -15.61 -6.50 5.75
C ALA A 296 -15.69 -6.75 7.26
N HIS A 297 -14.56 -6.85 7.91
CA HIS A 297 -14.45 -7.01 9.34
C HIS A 297 -15.43 -6.07 10.03
N GLU A 298 -16.38 -6.62 10.75
CA GLU A 298 -17.19 -5.83 11.67
C GLU A 298 -16.23 -5.14 12.62
N LEU A 299 -16.47 -3.87 12.88
CA LEU A 299 -15.67 -3.00 13.74
C LEU A 299 -15.67 -3.54 15.20
N GLY A 300 -15.04 -4.65 15.44
CA GLY A 300 -14.59 -5.09 16.72
C GLY A 300 -13.12 -4.73 16.81
N GLU A 301 -12.80 -3.80 17.70
CA GLU A 301 -11.46 -3.36 18.06
C GLU A 301 -10.80 -2.40 17.06
N TRP A 302 -11.02 -1.13 17.36
CA TRP A 302 -10.17 -0.02 16.95
C TRP A 302 -8.80 -0.26 17.59
N GLU A 303 -7.84 -0.78 16.81
CA GLU A 303 -6.45 -0.69 17.22
C GLU A 303 -6.03 0.77 17.17
N PRO A 304 -5.59 1.38 18.30
CA PRO A 304 -5.27 2.81 18.38
C PRO A 304 -3.96 3.19 17.68
N GLY A 305 -3.64 2.54 16.56
CA GLY A 305 -2.46 2.82 15.75
C GLY A 305 -2.72 3.74 14.54
N GLY A 306 -3.91 4.26 14.34
CA GLY A 306 -4.34 4.94 13.10
C GLY A 306 -4.66 6.42 13.19
N VAL A 307 -4.73 7.02 14.35
CA VAL A 307 -5.11 8.43 14.45
C VAL A 307 -3.93 9.25 14.96
N ILE A 308 -3.39 10.09 14.11
CA ILE A 308 -2.76 11.32 14.56
C ILE A 308 -3.93 12.11 15.17
N GLY A 309 -3.96 12.21 16.50
CA GLY A 309 -4.97 12.99 17.19
C GLY A 309 -5.02 14.40 16.59
N ALA A 310 -6.10 14.72 15.94
CA ALA A 310 -6.52 16.09 15.70
C ALA A 310 -7.16 16.61 16.99
N GLU A 311 -6.39 16.63 18.07
CA GLU A 311 -6.69 17.42 19.25
C GLU A 311 -5.47 18.32 19.52
N ALA A 312 -5.49 19.46 18.88
CA ALA A 312 -5.00 20.73 19.41
C ALA A 312 -5.46 21.83 18.45
N ALA A 313 -6.36 22.61 18.96
CA ALA A 313 -6.92 23.84 18.40
C ALA A 313 -5.86 24.80 17.85
#